data_1f153234e51c71dbb3c8bb32ac39b82c
#
_entry.id   1f153234e51c71dbb3c8bb32ac39b82c
#
_cell.length_a   1.000
_cell.length_b   1.000
_cell.length_c   1.000
_cell.angle_alpha   90.00
_cell.angle_beta   90.00
_cell.angle_gamma   90.00
#
_symmetry.space_group_name_H-M   'P 1'
#
loop_
_entity.id
_entity.type
_entity.pdbx_description
1 polymer ?
#
loop_
_entity_poly.entity_id
_entity_poly.type
_entity_poly.pdbx_seq_one_letter_code
_entity_poly.pdbx_strand_id
1 'polypeptide(L)'
;AVISEVPCQIDRLAALLLADKRANPSNYAMVTVSEGATIEGGDLVVSGDEDAYGHRKLGGVGARLGELLSARTGEGIIYQQLAYLMRSGSPDSLDLMVATNYAVMAADLALEGAFGRMVALRNGSYTSVPITATREGVKRVDVGELYDSGEYRPKVRHVTGKPMFLY
;
A
#
# COMPACT_ATOMS: atom_id res chain seq x y z
N ALA A 1 9.86 4.04 -2.14
CA ALA A 1 8.52 3.99 -1.54
C ALA A 1 8.61 4.24 -0.04
N VAL A 2 7.67 5.01 0.51
CA VAL A 2 7.51 5.22 1.95
C VAL A 2 6.30 4.41 2.40
N ILE A 3 6.50 3.50 3.35
CA ILE A 3 5.49 2.55 3.84
C ILE A 3 5.09 2.87 5.28
N SER A 4 3.94 2.35 5.70
CA SER A 4 3.38 2.62 7.04
C SER A 4 4.20 2.02 8.19
N GLU A 5 4.94 0.95 7.92
CA GLU A 5 5.68 0.19 8.91
C GLU A 5 7.03 0.81 9.29
N VAL A 6 7.50 1.79 8.49
CA VAL A 6 8.81 2.43 8.70
C VAL A 6 8.64 3.95 8.69
N PRO A 7 8.89 4.62 9.82
CA PRO A 7 8.90 6.08 9.86
C PRO A 7 9.88 6.68 8.87
N CYS A 8 9.45 7.71 8.15
CA CYS A 8 10.23 8.36 7.11
C CYS A 8 11.13 9.46 7.69
N GLN A 9 12.43 9.34 7.49
CA GLN A 9 13.42 10.40 7.76
C GLN A 9 13.52 11.32 6.55
N ILE A 10 13.04 12.54 6.67
CA ILE A 10 12.95 13.50 5.55
C ILE A 10 14.31 13.76 4.92
N ASP A 11 15.34 14.01 5.71
CA ASP A 11 16.67 14.36 5.20
C ASP A 11 17.28 13.20 4.40
N ARG A 12 17.08 11.97 4.88
CA ARG A 12 17.52 10.78 4.19
C ARG A 12 16.77 10.58 2.88
N LEU A 13 15.45 10.68 2.91
CA LEU A 13 14.63 10.55 1.71
C LEU A 13 14.99 11.62 0.67
N ALA A 14 15.18 12.86 1.10
CA ALA A 14 15.60 13.96 0.23
C ALA A 14 16.95 13.66 -0.45
N ALA A 15 17.94 13.17 0.30
CA ALA A 15 19.25 12.80 -0.25
C ALA A 15 19.14 11.68 -1.30
N LEU A 16 18.34 10.63 -1.03
CA LEU A 16 18.11 9.52 -1.96
C LEU A 16 17.41 9.99 -3.24
N LEU A 17 16.36 10.82 -3.11
CA LEU A 17 15.64 11.35 -4.28
C LEU A 17 16.49 12.28 -5.13
N LEU A 18 17.34 13.11 -4.53
CA LEU A 18 18.29 13.93 -5.26
C LEU A 18 19.33 13.08 -6.01
N ALA A 19 19.81 12.00 -5.39
CA ALA A 19 20.71 11.06 -6.05
C ALA A 19 20.03 10.36 -7.24
N ASP A 20 18.80 9.89 -7.04
CA ASP A 20 18.00 9.27 -8.10
C ASP A 20 17.72 10.24 -9.25
N LYS A 21 17.36 11.49 -8.94
CA LYS A 21 17.14 12.54 -9.94
C LYS A 21 18.39 12.78 -10.79
N ARG A 22 19.56 12.88 -10.15
CA ARG A 22 20.85 13.09 -10.85
C ARG A 22 21.24 11.90 -11.73
N ALA A 23 20.92 10.69 -11.29
CA ALA A 23 21.21 9.46 -12.05
C ALA A 23 20.21 9.24 -13.20
N ASN A 24 19.04 9.89 -13.18
CA ASN A 24 18.03 9.74 -14.21
C ASN A 24 18.28 10.72 -15.36
N PRO A 25 18.48 10.24 -16.60
CA PRO A 25 18.67 11.12 -17.76
C PRO A 25 17.53 12.13 -17.99
N SER A 26 16.32 11.80 -17.56
CA SER A 26 15.14 12.68 -17.64
C SER A 26 15.05 13.67 -16.47
N ASN A 27 16.03 13.68 -15.57
CA ASN A 27 16.18 14.64 -14.48
C ASN A 27 14.96 14.75 -13.54
N TYR A 28 14.34 13.61 -13.21
CA TYR A 28 13.30 13.51 -12.18
C TYR A 28 13.50 12.28 -11.30
N ALA A 29 12.90 12.30 -10.12
CA ALA A 29 12.74 11.15 -9.25
C ALA A 29 11.29 11.01 -8.84
N MET A 30 10.87 9.78 -8.48
CA MET A 30 9.52 9.49 -8.01
C MET A 30 9.57 8.74 -6.68
N VAL A 31 8.64 9.06 -5.81
CA VAL A 31 8.39 8.31 -4.58
C VAL A 31 6.90 8.02 -4.43
N THR A 32 6.57 6.78 -4.14
CA THR A 32 5.23 6.38 -3.73
C THR A 32 5.13 6.44 -2.22
N VAL A 33 4.02 6.93 -1.70
CA VAL A 33 3.80 7.13 -0.26
C VAL A 33 2.51 6.43 0.15
N SER A 34 2.60 5.54 1.12
CA SER A 34 1.41 4.92 1.73
C SER A 34 0.63 5.96 2.51
N GLU A 35 -0.69 5.89 2.47
CA GLU A 35 -1.59 6.78 3.21
C GLU A 35 -1.37 6.72 4.73
N GLY A 36 -0.98 5.55 5.25
CA GLY A 36 -0.65 5.33 6.65
C GLY A 36 0.81 5.60 7.02
N ALA A 37 1.62 6.17 6.11
CA ALA A 37 3.01 6.48 6.40
C ALA A 37 3.14 7.55 7.48
N THR A 38 4.20 7.46 8.29
CA THR A 38 4.55 8.43 9.31
C THR A 38 5.87 9.10 9.00
N ILE A 39 6.02 10.36 9.42
CA ILE A 39 7.27 11.12 9.30
C ILE A 39 7.95 11.09 10.66
N GLU A 40 9.25 10.81 10.73
CA GLU A 40 9.98 10.76 11.99
C GLU A 40 9.94 12.12 12.70
N GLY A 41 9.60 12.11 13.99
CA GLY A 41 9.42 13.33 14.78
C GLY A 41 8.14 14.12 14.50
N GLY A 42 7.26 13.60 13.65
CA GLY A 42 5.94 14.17 13.37
C GLY A 42 4.81 13.27 13.88
N ASP A 43 3.71 13.91 14.30
CA ASP A 43 2.46 13.20 14.58
C ASP A 43 1.87 12.62 13.27
N LEU A 44 1.07 11.56 13.41
CA LEU A 44 0.25 11.08 12.30
C LEU A 44 -0.53 12.25 11.70
N VAL A 45 -0.30 12.56 10.43
CA VAL A 45 -1.06 13.62 9.76
C VAL A 45 -2.48 13.11 9.54
N VAL A 46 -3.34 13.44 10.49
CA VAL A 46 -4.78 13.17 10.40
C VAL A 46 -5.43 14.45 9.89
N SER A 47 -5.94 14.43 8.69
CA SER A 47 -6.66 15.58 8.13
C SER A 47 -8.17 15.29 8.09
N GLY A 48 -8.96 16.21 8.65
CA GLY A 48 -10.41 16.23 8.52
C GLY A 48 -11.18 15.73 9.75
N ASP A 49 -12.49 16.01 9.70
CA ASP A 49 -13.45 15.55 10.70
C ASP A 49 -13.65 14.03 10.63
N GLU A 50 -14.05 13.42 11.73
CA GLU A 50 -14.44 12.01 11.78
C GLU A 50 -15.64 11.77 10.86
N ASP A 51 -15.59 10.67 10.10
CA ASP A 51 -16.74 10.24 9.31
C ASP A 51 -17.89 9.74 10.22
N ALA A 52 -19.06 9.49 9.63
CA ALA A 52 -20.25 9.03 10.35
C ALA A 52 -20.05 7.70 11.11
N TYR A 53 -18.91 7.03 10.92
CA TYR A 53 -18.54 5.76 11.57
C TYR A 53 -17.36 5.92 12.55
N GLY A 54 -16.93 7.15 12.85
CA GLY A 54 -15.85 7.43 13.79
C GLY A 54 -14.44 7.23 13.22
N HIS A 55 -14.31 7.07 11.90
CA HIS A 55 -13.00 6.96 11.26
C HIS A 55 -12.51 8.35 10.85
N ARG A 56 -11.35 8.74 11.34
CA ARG A 56 -10.66 9.92 10.84
C ARG A 56 -10.09 9.62 9.46
N LYS A 57 -10.31 10.50 8.48
CA LYS A 57 -9.66 10.40 7.19
C LYS A 57 -8.14 10.46 7.41
N LEU A 58 -7.48 9.32 7.23
CA LEU A 58 -6.06 9.28 7.01
C LEU A 58 -5.83 9.98 5.67
N GLY A 59 -5.12 11.09 5.66
CA GLY A 59 -4.87 11.79 4.41
C GLY A 59 -4.02 13.03 4.64
N GLY A 60 -3.24 13.36 3.62
CA GLY A 60 -2.37 14.54 3.67
C GLY A 60 -0.90 14.23 3.91
N VAL A 61 -0.51 13.01 4.34
CA VAL A 61 0.90 12.67 4.52
C VAL A 61 1.71 12.88 3.24
N GLY A 62 1.16 12.52 2.07
CA GLY A 62 1.83 12.73 0.79
C GLY A 62 2.00 14.21 0.44
N ALA A 63 0.98 15.04 0.66
CA ALA A 63 1.06 16.49 0.48
C ALA A 63 2.08 17.10 1.45
N ARG A 64 2.00 16.74 2.73
CA ARG A 64 2.93 17.22 3.75
C ARG A 64 4.36 16.81 3.47
N LEU A 65 4.57 15.57 3.04
CA LEU A 65 5.88 15.09 2.61
C LEU A 65 6.42 15.91 1.42
N GLY A 66 5.57 16.22 0.44
CA GLY A 66 5.91 17.07 -0.69
C GLY A 66 6.38 18.47 -0.26
N GLU A 67 5.66 19.13 0.67
CA GLU A 67 6.06 20.43 1.23
C GLU A 67 7.44 20.36 1.90
N LEU A 68 7.65 19.33 2.76
CA LEU A 68 8.90 19.15 3.48
C LEU A 68 10.07 18.86 2.54
N LEU A 69 9.87 18.01 1.53
CA LEU A 69 10.87 17.72 0.52
C LEU A 69 11.21 18.96 -0.30
N SER A 70 10.21 19.74 -0.73
CA SER A 70 10.43 20.99 -1.45
C SER A 70 11.25 21.99 -0.61
N ALA A 71 10.89 22.17 0.66
CA ALA A 71 11.64 23.05 1.57
C ALA A 71 13.08 22.60 1.81
N ARG A 72 13.36 21.28 1.80
CA ARG A 72 14.69 20.71 2.03
C ARG A 72 15.58 20.69 0.80
N THR A 73 15.00 20.51 -0.37
CA THR A 73 15.74 20.31 -1.63
C THR A 73 15.75 21.54 -2.55
N GLY A 74 14.81 22.46 -2.37
CA GLY A 74 14.55 23.56 -3.31
C GLY A 74 13.90 23.11 -4.62
N GLU A 75 13.52 21.84 -4.74
CA GLU A 75 12.96 21.27 -5.95
C GLU A 75 11.44 21.46 -6.03
N GLY A 76 10.94 21.59 -7.26
CA GLY A 76 9.49 21.56 -7.53
C GLY A 76 8.93 20.16 -7.33
N ILE A 77 7.91 20.02 -6.50
CA ILE A 77 7.25 18.75 -6.21
C ILE A 77 5.85 18.73 -6.82
N ILE A 78 5.57 17.67 -7.57
CA ILE A 78 4.20 17.39 -8.04
C ILE A 78 3.64 16.27 -7.16
N TYR A 79 2.57 16.58 -6.45
CA TYR A 79 1.83 15.61 -5.64
C TYR A 79 0.61 15.12 -6.43
N GLN A 80 0.46 13.80 -6.48
CA GLN A 80 -0.70 13.15 -7.11
C GLN A 80 -1.26 12.08 -6.17
N GLN A 81 -2.51 12.23 -5.77
CA GLN A 81 -3.22 11.21 -5.03
C GLN A 81 -3.84 10.22 -6.02
N LEU A 82 -3.37 8.97 -6.00
CA LEU A 82 -3.83 7.93 -6.93
C LEU A 82 -5.20 7.37 -6.54
N ALA A 83 -5.44 7.17 -5.23
CA ALA A 83 -6.74 6.75 -4.68
C ALA A 83 -7.50 5.75 -5.57
N TYR A 84 -8.67 6.15 -6.07
CA TYR A 84 -9.50 5.31 -6.93
C TYR A 84 -8.92 5.05 -8.32
N LEU A 85 -7.97 5.85 -8.81
CA LEU A 85 -7.32 5.60 -10.09
C LEU A 85 -6.62 4.23 -10.12
N MET A 86 -6.10 3.76 -8.99
CA MET A 86 -5.49 2.44 -8.87
C MET A 86 -6.49 1.29 -8.94
N ARG A 87 -7.79 1.57 -8.87
CA ARG A 87 -8.87 0.59 -8.88
C ARG A 87 -9.80 0.73 -10.08
N SER A 88 -9.49 1.63 -11.01
CA SER A 88 -10.35 1.97 -12.15
C SER A 88 -9.93 1.30 -13.46
N GLY A 89 -8.84 0.53 -13.45
CA GLY A 89 -8.41 -0.24 -14.61
C GLY A 89 -9.32 -1.44 -14.88
N SER A 90 -9.33 -1.90 -16.12
CA SER A 90 -9.98 -3.17 -16.46
C SER A 90 -9.28 -4.32 -15.75
N PRO A 91 -10.03 -5.33 -15.26
CA PRO A 91 -9.44 -6.53 -14.66
C PRO A 91 -8.63 -7.30 -15.70
N ASP A 92 -7.52 -7.87 -15.27
CA ASP A 92 -6.76 -8.81 -16.10
C ASP A 92 -7.30 -10.26 -15.95
N SER A 93 -6.65 -11.21 -16.63
CA SER A 93 -7.06 -12.61 -16.58
C SER A 93 -6.96 -13.23 -15.19
N LEU A 94 -5.99 -12.78 -14.37
CA LEU A 94 -5.83 -13.25 -13.00
C LEU A 94 -6.95 -12.73 -12.10
N ASP A 95 -7.28 -11.45 -12.21
CA ASP A 95 -8.39 -10.83 -11.49
C ASP A 95 -9.71 -11.54 -11.78
N LEU A 96 -9.98 -11.80 -13.07
CA LEU A 96 -11.20 -12.50 -13.52
C LEU A 96 -11.25 -13.93 -12.98
N MET A 97 -10.15 -14.65 -13.01
CA MET A 97 -10.07 -16.03 -12.49
C MET A 97 -10.34 -16.05 -10.98
N VAL A 98 -9.69 -15.19 -10.20
CA VAL A 98 -9.87 -15.13 -8.75
C VAL A 98 -11.29 -14.71 -8.40
N ALA A 99 -11.81 -13.68 -9.04
CA ALA A 99 -13.17 -13.19 -8.80
C ALA A 99 -14.23 -14.26 -9.11
N THR A 100 -14.07 -14.97 -10.21
CA THR A 100 -14.99 -16.07 -10.60
C THR A 100 -14.97 -17.19 -9.57
N ASN A 101 -13.80 -17.67 -9.18
CA ASN A 101 -13.69 -18.71 -8.15
C ASN A 101 -14.26 -18.25 -6.80
N TYR A 102 -14.03 -17.01 -6.39
CA TYR A 102 -14.63 -16.48 -5.17
C TYR A 102 -16.15 -16.41 -5.25
N ALA A 103 -16.71 -16.03 -6.39
CA ALA A 103 -18.16 -15.99 -6.59
C ALA A 103 -18.80 -17.37 -6.49
N VAL A 104 -18.21 -18.38 -7.15
CA VAL A 104 -18.68 -19.77 -7.09
C VAL A 104 -18.62 -20.28 -5.65
N MET A 105 -17.47 -20.16 -4.99
CA MET A 105 -17.33 -20.61 -3.60
C MET A 105 -18.29 -19.90 -2.63
N ALA A 106 -18.53 -18.61 -2.81
CA ALA A 106 -19.48 -17.88 -1.97
C ALA A 106 -20.92 -18.38 -2.19
N ALA A 107 -21.27 -18.69 -3.43
CA ALA A 107 -22.57 -19.29 -3.76
C ALA A 107 -22.72 -20.69 -3.12
N ASP A 108 -21.71 -21.54 -3.23
CA ASP A 108 -21.71 -22.87 -2.62
C ASP A 108 -21.86 -22.80 -1.10
N LEU A 109 -21.10 -21.93 -0.43
CA LEU A 109 -21.23 -21.70 1.02
C LEU A 109 -22.64 -21.25 1.40
N ALA A 110 -23.28 -20.41 0.60
CA ALA A 110 -24.65 -19.97 0.83
C ALA A 110 -25.66 -21.10 0.65
N LEU A 111 -25.50 -21.92 -0.38
CA LEU A 111 -26.36 -23.09 -0.63
C LEU A 111 -26.23 -24.16 0.46
N GLU A 112 -25.03 -24.34 0.99
CA GLU A 112 -24.75 -25.25 2.11
C GLU A 112 -25.20 -24.70 3.47
N GLY A 113 -25.66 -23.45 3.54
CA GLY A 113 -26.02 -22.78 4.81
C GLY A 113 -24.80 -22.42 5.67
N ALA A 114 -23.58 -22.42 5.12
CA ALA A 114 -22.34 -22.12 5.79
C ALA A 114 -22.12 -20.60 5.93
N PHE A 115 -23.01 -19.92 6.66
CA PHE A 115 -22.96 -18.48 6.85
C PHE A 115 -21.85 -18.02 7.80
N GLY A 116 -21.57 -16.71 7.81
CA GLY A 116 -20.54 -16.12 8.67
C GLY A 116 -19.11 -16.45 8.22
N ARG A 117 -18.93 -16.85 6.97
CA ARG A 117 -17.64 -17.15 6.37
C ARG A 117 -17.30 -16.16 5.26
N MET A 118 -16.03 -16.00 5.01
CA MET A 118 -15.46 -15.19 3.92
C MET A 118 -14.61 -16.10 3.04
N VAL A 119 -14.81 -16.04 1.73
CA VAL A 119 -13.92 -16.69 0.79
C VAL A 119 -12.54 -16.05 0.82
N ALA A 120 -11.49 -16.83 0.72
CA ALA A 120 -10.12 -16.37 0.88
C ALA A 120 -9.15 -17.20 0.02
N LEU A 121 -7.98 -16.64 -0.21
CA LEU A 121 -6.84 -17.34 -0.76
C LEU A 121 -5.77 -17.45 0.33
N ARG A 122 -5.34 -18.68 0.66
CA ARG A 122 -4.26 -18.93 1.62
C ARG A 122 -3.26 -19.89 1.01
N ASN A 123 -1.99 -19.50 1.02
CA ASN A 123 -0.89 -20.32 0.48
C ASN A 123 -1.18 -20.83 -0.94
N GLY A 124 -1.73 -19.96 -1.80
CA GLY A 124 -2.07 -20.31 -3.17
C GLY A 124 -3.33 -21.19 -3.35
N SER A 125 -4.04 -21.51 -2.27
CA SER A 125 -5.26 -22.35 -2.31
C SER A 125 -6.51 -21.56 -1.96
N TYR A 126 -7.56 -21.75 -2.71
CA TYR A 126 -8.88 -21.22 -2.40
C TYR A 126 -9.46 -21.90 -1.17
N THR A 127 -9.96 -21.12 -0.25
CA THR A 127 -10.53 -21.59 1.03
C THR A 127 -11.59 -20.64 1.55
N SER A 128 -12.20 -20.96 2.66
CA SER A 128 -13.05 -20.03 3.41
C SER A 128 -12.60 -19.93 4.85
N VAL A 129 -12.71 -18.75 5.43
CA VAL A 129 -12.36 -18.45 6.80
C VAL A 129 -13.56 -17.82 7.53
N PRO A 130 -13.65 -17.93 8.86
CA PRO A 130 -14.65 -17.19 9.61
C PRO A 130 -14.55 -15.70 9.34
N ILE A 131 -15.68 -15.00 9.23
CA ILE A 131 -15.66 -13.53 9.01
C ILE A 131 -14.94 -12.79 10.14
N THR A 132 -14.88 -13.36 11.34
CA THR A 132 -14.17 -12.83 12.49
C THR A 132 -12.66 -12.73 12.27
N ALA A 133 -12.10 -13.49 11.31
CA ALA A 133 -10.69 -13.39 10.94
C ALA A 133 -10.29 -11.96 10.50
N THR A 134 -11.24 -11.14 10.05
CA THR A 134 -11.01 -9.73 9.71
C THR A 134 -10.71 -8.85 10.93
N ARG A 135 -11.00 -9.34 12.15
CA ARG A 135 -10.74 -8.64 13.41
C ARG A 135 -9.39 -9.01 14.03
N GLU A 136 -8.73 -10.05 13.53
CA GLU A 136 -7.50 -10.63 14.13
C GLU A 136 -6.22 -9.86 13.81
N GLY A 137 -6.35 -8.65 13.28
CA GLY A 137 -5.20 -7.78 13.03
C GLY A 137 -5.18 -7.20 11.62
N VAL A 138 -4.16 -6.40 11.38
CA VAL A 138 -3.89 -5.76 10.09
C VAL A 138 -2.72 -6.48 9.42
N LYS A 139 -2.88 -6.85 8.15
CA LYS A 139 -1.77 -7.38 7.37
C LYS A 139 -0.70 -6.29 7.22
N ARG A 140 0.53 -6.61 7.60
CA ARG A 140 1.67 -5.71 7.54
C ARG A 140 2.74 -6.27 6.62
N VAL A 141 3.58 -5.36 6.10
CA VAL A 141 4.76 -5.73 5.34
C VAL A 141 5.81 -6.31 6.30
N ASP A 142 6.36 -7.47 5.98
CA ASP A 142 7.58 -7.96 6.65
C ASP A 142 8.76 -7.09 6.20
N VAL A 143 9.09 -6.10 7.03
CA VAL A 143 10.17 -5.15 6.74
C VAL A 143 11.52 -5.87 6.65
N GLY A 144 11.74 -6.88 7.49
CA GLY A 144 12.98 -7.66 7.51
C GLY A 144 13.24 -8.37 6.19
N GLU A 145 12.22 -8.97 5.62
CA GLU A 145 12.31 -9.76 4.41
C GLU A 145 12.14 -8.91 3.12
N LEU A 146 11.16 -8.02 3.10
CA LEU A 146 10.65 -7.44 1.85
C LEU A 146 11.08 -6.00 1.58
N TYR A 147 11.60 -5.29 2.58
CA TYR A 147 11.83 -3.85 2.46
C TYR A 147 13.18 -3.41 3.04
N ASP A 148 13.89 -2.57 2.30
CA ASP A 148 15.11 -1.90 2.75
C ASP A 148 14.74 -0.54 3.33
N SER A 149 14.72 -0.44 4.67
CA SER A 149 14.40 0.79 5.39
C SER A 149 15.48 1.86 5.24
N GLY A 150 16.70 1.45 4.88
CA GLY A 150 17.79 2.37 4.62
C GLY A 150 17.68 3.08 3.28
N GLU A 151 17.25 2.39 2.27
CA GLU A 151 17.12 2.90 0.91
C GLU A 151 15.67 3.27 0.54
N TYR A 152 14.72 3.06 1.44
CA TYR A 152 13.29 3.20 1.17
C TYR A 152 12.84 2.46 -0.11
N ARG A 153 13.33 1.25 -0.28
CA ARG A 153 13.10 0.43 -1.48
C ARG A 153 12.63 -0.98 -1.15
N PRO A 154 11.78 -1.59 -2.00
CA PRO A 154 11.51 -3.01 -1.87
C PRO A 154 12.77 -3.81 -2.19
N LYS A 155 13.02 -4.87 -1.41
CA LYS A 155 14.09 -5.84 -1.68
C LYS A 155 13.76 -6.72 -2.89
N VAL A 156 12.47 -6.93 -3.13
CA VAL A 156 12.00 -7.68 -4.31
C VAL A 156 11.92 -6.73 -5.51
N ARG A 157 12.87 -6.88 -6.43
CA ARG A 157 12.95 -6.03 -7.65
C ARG A 157 12.12 -6.56 -8.81
N HIS A 158 11.87 -7.87 -8.85
CA HIS A 158 11.14 -8.53 -9.92
C HIS A 158 10.16 -9.54 -9.32
N VAL A 159 8.92 -9.48 -9.76
CA VAL A 159 7.86 -10.45 -9.42
C VAL A 159 7.77 -11.60 -10.44
N THR A 160 8.64 -11.59 -11.46
CA THR A 160 8.66 -12.64 -12.48
C THR A 160 8.93 -14.00 -11.83
N GLY A 161 8.05 -14.96 -12.06
CA GLY A 161 8.11 -16.30 -11.50
C GLY A 161 7.63 -16.42 -10.05
N LYS A 162 7.18 -15.33 -9.43
CA LYS A 162 6.55 -15.35 -8.10
C LYS A 162 5.07 -14.97 -8.24
N PRO A 163 4.13 -15.89 -8.08
CA PRO A 163 2.72 -15.53 -8.05
C PRO A 163 2.46 -14.55 -6.90
N MET A 164 1.90 -13.38 -7.21
CA MET A 164 1.67 -12.29 -6.23
C MET A 164 0.70 -12.66 -5.10
N PHE A 165 -0.02 -13.77 -5.23
CA PHE A 165 -0.98 -14.27 -4.25
C PHE A 165 -0.41 -15.34 -3.29
N LEU A 166 0.89 -15.59 -3.30
CA LEU A 166 1.55 -16.53 -2.39
C LEU A 166 2.11 -15.88 -1.11
N TYR A 167 1.88 -14.58 -0.93
CA TYR A 167 2.37 -13.82 0.22
C TYR A 167 1.23 -13.37 1.13
#